data_d5e9576d276f03673ecdc115c4f0fd42
#
_entry.id   d5e9576d276f03673ecdc115c4f0fd42
#
_cell.length_a   1.000
_cell.length_b   1.000
_cell.length_c   1.000
_cell.angle_alpha   90.00
_cell.angle_beta   90.00
_cell.angle_gamma   90.00
#
_symmetry.space_group_name_H-M   'P 1'
#
loop_
_entity.id
_entity.type
_entity.pdbx_description
1 polymer ?
#
loop_
_entity_poly.entity_id
_entity_poly.type
_entity_poly.pdbx_seq_one_letter_code
_entity_poly.pdbx_strand_id
1 'polypeptide(L)'
;MNITKGDVLELRRRLKKTECTFGRMCGCYVNSGKQVVLKFSESFSELEEDEFYKYLEIAKKTLSGSLGSNLLELEFDRSETAMEHQKYLLALKESKLGNEELLDRLYEQIIAEYAYPGNYLILVYHDIYDVPSKATSGEEQDESEEIYEYILCAVCPVELSKPALGYREDENRIGARVRDWVVGLPDLGFVYPAFANRGSDVNAVMYYVKTGKSSHPELVEQVLGCVPQRTAAEDKQAFRSVVLDAFGDDEEQADAAFFQIQKTISGMVAEREENESLPPVSLTAETLSGLATEAEVPDKIREQIEKSYAHVFGDTPPVADNVLDNKLVEEGTARAHTAALEQKVAVLQQELAAQAAQRADEGEDAPWHEDAEIELHVPQERASRIRADMVDGQKCLLIPLEEGEHARINGVEQPL
;
A
#
# COMPACT_ATOMS: atom_id res chain seq x y z
N MET A 1 -9.50 6.52 16.26
CA MET A 1 -9.86 5.17 15.76
C MET A 1 -9.95 4.22 16.92
N ASN A 2 -11.10 3.56 17.04
CA ASN A 2 -11.36 2.57 18.10
C ASN A 2 -11.23 1.13 17.57
N ILE A 3 -11.34 0.95 16.25
CA ILE A 3 -11.15 -0.35 15.60
C ILE A 3 -9.66 -0.69 15.54
N THR A 4 -9.31 -1.86 16.06
CA THR A 4 -7.94 -2.36 16.03
C THR A 4 -7.74 -3.42 14.95
N LYS A 5 -6.50 -3.67 14.57
CA LYS A 5 -6.16 -4.78 13.67
C LYS A 5 -6.58 -6.13 14.26
N GLY A 6 -6.60 -6.24 15.60
CA GLY A 6 -7.06 -7.43 16.32
C GLY A 6 -8.55 -7.68 16.09
N ASP A 7 -9.39 -6.64 16.18
CA ASP A 7 -10.83 -6.73 15.98
C ASP A 7 -11.17 -7.21 14.56
N VAL A 8 -10.53 -6.63 13.55
CA VAL A 8 -10.70 -7.03 12.15
C VAL A 8 -10.29 -8.48 11.93
N LEU A 9 -9.16 -8.90 12.51
CA LEU A 9 -8.67 -10.28 12.38
C LEU A 9 -9.58 -11.28 13.10
N GLU A 10 -10.15 -10.91 14.24
CA GLU A 10 -11.10 -11.74 14.99
C GLU A 10 -12.35 -12.01 14.15
N LEU A 11 -13.02 -10.98 13.63
CA LEU A 11 -14.16 -11.15 12.74
C LEU A 11 -13.82 -11.98 11.50
N ARG A 12 -12.68 -11.68 10.86
CA ARG A 12 -12.27 -12.37 9.64
C ARG A 12 -11.97 -13.85 9.86
N ARG A 13 -11.42 -14.23 11.03
CA ARG A 13 -11.12 -15.62 11.37
C ARG A 13 -12.36 -16.48 11.50
N ARG A 14 -13.46 -15.91 11.98
CA ARG A 14 -14.77 -16.59 12.10
C ARG A 14 -15.40 -16.95 10.75
N LEU A 15 -15.08 -16.23 9.69
CA LEU A 15 -15.64 -16.51 8.37
C LEU A 15 -15.02 -17.76 7.75
N LYS A 16 -15.26 -18.91 8.41
CA LYS A 16 -14.91 -20.27 7.99
C LYS A 16 -16.16 -21.14 8.06
N LYS A 17 -16.20 -22.24 7.30
CA LYS A 17 -17.36 -23.13 7.24
C LYS A 17 -17.86 -23.59 8.62
N THR A 18 -16.94 -23.84 9.53
CA THR A 18 -17.23 -24.39 10.87
C THR A 18 -17.62 -23.35 11.91
N GLU A 19 -17.34 -22.08 11.65
CA GLU A 19 -17.50 -20.99 12.63
C GLU A 19 -18.42 -19.87 12.13
N CYS A 20 -18.82 -19.90 10.85
CA CYS A 20 -19.68 -18.90 10.25
C CYS A 20 -21.13 -19.08 10.75
N THR A 21 -21.70 -18.02 11.28
CA THR A 21 -23.04 -17.96 11.83
C THR A 21 -24.00 -17.07 11.02
N PHE A 22 -23.65 -16.76 9.76
CA PHE A 22 -24.56 -16.03 8.89
C PHE A 22 -25.92 -16.71 8.79
N GLY A 23 -26.96 -16.01 9.21
CA GLY A 23 -28.33 -16.53 9.19
C GLY A 23 -28.96 -16.35 7.81
N ARG A 24 -29.03 -15.11 7.35
CA ARG A 24 -29.67 -14.71 6.08
C ARG A 24 -28.73 -13.90 5.23
N MET A 25 -28.82 -14.12 3.92
CA MET A 25 -28.16 -13.33 2.89
C MET A 25 -29.22 -12.82 1.91
N CYS A 26 -29.15 -11.54 1.58
CA CYS A 26 -30.00 -10.92 0.57
C CYS A 26 -29.13 -10.31 -0.52
N GLY A 27 -29.59 -10.38 -1.78
CA GLY A 27 -28.86 -9.85 -2.92
C GLY A 27 -29.73 -9.07 -3.87
N CYS A 28 -29.10 -8.07 -4.53
CA CYS A 28 -29.71 -7.28 -5.60
C CYS A 28 -28.72 -7.16 -6.76
N TYR A 29 -29.08 -7.77 -7.89
CA TYR A 29 -28.28 -7.67 -9.13
C TYR A 29 -28.77 -6.51 -9.97
N VAL A 30 -27.85 -5.63 -10.33
CA VAL A 30 -28.09 -4.37 -11.04
C VAL A 30 -27.31 -4.35 -12.33
N ASN A 31 -27.99 -3.97 -13.45
CA ASN A 31 -27.33 -3.83 -14.73
C ASN A 31 -26.63 -2.46 -14.89
N SER A 32 -25.86 -2.31 -15.97
CA SER A 32 -25.13 -1.07 -16.30
C SER A 32 -26.03 0.16 -16.52
N GLY A 33 -27.34 -0.04 -16.73
CA GLY A 33 -28.35 1.01 -16.81
C GLY A 33 -28.98 1.36 -15.46
N LYS A 34 -28.39 0.94 -14.33
CA LYS A 34 -28.90 1.13 -12.97
C LYS A 34 -30.29 0.52 -12.72
N GLN A 35 -30.65 -0.52 -13.48
CA GLN A 35 -31.91 -1.22 -13.32
C GLN A 35 -31.70 -2.51 -12.54
N VAL A 36 -32.57 -2.74 -11.57
CA VAL A 36 -32.62 -4.00 -10.82
C VAL A 36 -33.09 -5.13 -11.74
N VAL A 37 -32.25 -6.14 -11.90
CA VAL A 37 -32.55 -7.34 -12.71
C VAL A 37 -33.10 -8.46 -11.86
N LEU A 38 -32.52 -8.67 -10.66
CA LEU A 38 -32.89 -9.75 -9.77
C LEU A 38 -32.70 -9.30 -8.30
N LYS A 39 -33.66 -9.67 -7.43
CA LYS A 39 -33.50 -9.66 -5.97
C LYS A 39 -33.68 -11.07 -5.47
N PHE A 40 -32.94 -11.46 -4.45
CA PHE A 40 -33.05 -12.77 -3.80
C PHE A 40 -32.79 -12.67 -2.30
N SER A 41 -33.29 -13.62 -1.57
CA SER A 41 -33.10 -13.77 -0.12
C SER A 41 -32.98 -15.25 0.19
N GLU A 42 -31.89 -15.66 0.81
CA GLU A 42 -31.58 -17.05 1.05
C GLU A 42 -31.07 -17.26 2.47
N SER A 43 -31.35 -18.45 3.00
CA SER A 43 -30.75 -18.93 4.23
C SER A 43 -29.30 -19.34 3.93
N PHE A 44 -28.32 -18.73 4.60
CA PHE A 44 -26.92 -19.00 4.32
C PHE A 44 -26.50 -20.45 4.60
N SER A 45 -27.20 -21.10 5.55
CA SER A 45 -26.95 -22.50 5.91
C SER A 45 -27.48 -23.51 4.90
N GLU A 46 -28.40 -23.10 4.00
CA GLU A 46 -29.02 -23.95 2.98
C GLU A 46 -28.33 -23.88 1.61
N LEU A 47 -27.28 -23.04 1.47
CA LEU A 47 -26.53 -22.90 0.24
C LEU A 47 -25.75 -24.17 -0.10
N GLU A 48 -25.66 -24.47 -1.39
CA GLU A 48 -24.75 -25.49 -1.91
C GLU A 48 -23.28 -25.17 -1.52
N GLU A 49 -22.47 -26.20 -1.33
CA GLU A 49 -21.12 -26.04 -0.76
C GLU A 49 -20.24 -25.06 -1.55
N ASP A 50 -20.26 -25.13 -2.89
CA ASP A 50 -19.46 -24.27 -3.74
C ASP A 50 -19.95 -22.80 -3.68
N GLU A 51 -21.25 -22.57 -3.63
CA GLU A 51 -21.85 -21.26 -3.47
C GLU A 51 -21.54 -20.67 -2.09
N PHE A 52 -21.69 -21.47 -1.04
CA PHE A 52 -21.35 -21.10 0.32
C PHE A 52 -19.92 -20.55 0.42
N TYR A 53 -18.95 -21.26 -0.14
CA TYR A 53 -17.55 -20.80 -0.12
C TYR A 53 -17.34 -19.50 -0.90
N LYS A 54 -18.02 -19.32 -2.02
CA LYS A 54 -17.89 -18.10 -2.83
C LYS A 54 -18.51 -16.88 -2.16
N TYR A 55 -19.67 -17.01 -1.59
CA TYR A 55 -20.28 -15.92 -0.81
C TYR A 55 -19.47 -15.60 0.45
N LEU A 56 -18.92 -16.62 1.11
CA LEU A 56 -18.04 -16.44 2.26
C LEU A 56 -16.71 -15.72 1.88
N GLU A 57 -16.15 -16.01 0.71
CA GLU A 57 -14.97 -15.33 0.18
C GLU A 57 -15.24 -13.82 -0.05
N ILE A 58 -16.43 -13.48 -0.56
CA ILE A 58 -16.86 -12.09 -0.74
C ILE A 58 -16.94 -11.38 0.62
N ALA A 59 -17.66 -11.96 1.59
CA ALA A 59 -17.75 -11.40 2.93
C ALA A 59 -16.37 -11.22 3.60
N LYS A 60 -15.51 -12.22 3.46
CA LYS A 60 -14.12 -12.17 3.97
C LYS A 60 -13.28 -11.05 3.34
N LYS A 61 -13.56 -10.75 2.08
CA LYS A 61 -12.82 -9.71 1.36
C LYS A 61 -13.14 -8.32 1.90
N THR A 62 -14.38 -8.05 2.33
CA THR A 62 -14.76 -6.77 2.95
C THR A 62 -14.08 -6.53 4.31
N LEU A 63 -13.48 -7.56 4.90
CA LEU A 63 -12.68 -7.49 6.13
C LEU A 63 -11.17 -7.60 5.84
N SER A 64 -10.73 -7.22 4.66
CA SER A 64 -9.33 -7.37 4.24
C SER A 64 -8.66 -6.05 3.92
N GLY A 65 -7.35 -5.99 4.11
CA GLY A 65 -6.55 -4.80 3.86
C GLY A 65 -6.02 -4.16 5.14
N SER A 66 -5.53 -2.95 5.03
CA SER A 66 -4.95 -2.19 6.13
C SER A 66 -5.91 -1.11 6.61
N LEU A 67 -5.97 -0.90 7.93
CA LEU A 67 -6.69 0.22 8.52
C LEU A 67 -6.09 1.55 8.01
N GLY A 68 -6.97 2.52 7.72
CA GLY A 68 -6.61 3.79 7.11
C GLY A 68 -6.39 3.75 5.60
N SER A 69 -6.24 2.56 4.99
CA SER A 69 -6.06 2.40 3.55
C SER A 69 -7.27 1.74 2.87
N ASN A 70 -7.51 0.46 3.16
CA ASN A 70 -8.66 -0.28 2.63
C ASN A 70 -9.83 -0.33 3.59
N LEU A 71 -9.55 -0.28 4.89
CA LEU A 71 -10.55 -0.29 5.96
C LEU A 71 -10.52 1.05 6.67
N LEU A 72 -11.66 1.73 6.66
CA LEU A 72 -11.87 3.02 7.31
C LEU A 72 -12.88 2.85 8.44
N GLU A 73 -12.63 3.51 9.56
CA GLU A 73 -13.58 3.67 10.64
C GLU A 73 -14.32 5.00 10.42
N LEU A 74 -15.59 4.93 10.03
CA LEU A 74 -16.42 6.08 9.73
C LEU A 74 -17.35 6.38 10.91
N GLU A 75 -17.37 7.61 11.39
CA GLU A 75 -18.29 8.07 12.41
C GLU A 75 -19.50 8.76 11.76
N PHE A 76 -20.67 8.62 12.36
CA PHE A 76 -21.85 9.35 11.91
C PHE A 76 -21.66 10.85 12.15
N ASP A 77 -22.12 11.66 11.19
CA ASP A 77 -22.21 13.10 11.39
C ASP A 77 -23.22 13.42 12.51
N ARG A 78 -23.09 14.58 13.15
CA ARG A 78 -23.97 15.02 14.24
C ARG A 78 -25.26 15.68 13.76
N SER A 79 -25.52 15.67 12.46
CA SER A 79 -26.75 16.22 11.86
C SER A 79 -27.97 15.35 12.14
N GLU A 80 -29.16 15.93 12.07
CA GLU A 80 -30.41 15.19 12.20
C GLU A 80 -30.55 14.13 11.10
N THR A 81 -30.09 14.42 9.90
CA THR A 81 -30.09 13.50 8.75
C THR A 81 -29.21 12.28 9.01
N ALA A 82 -28.01 12.47 9.57
CA ALA A 82 -27.14 11.35 9.92
C ALA A 82 -27.74 10.45 11.01
N MET A 83 -28.43 11.05 11.98
CA MET A 83 -29.18 10.27 13.00
C MET A 83 -30.29 9.43 12.37
N GLU A 84 -30.93 9.89 11.29
CA GLU A 84 -31.93 9.12 10.55
C GLU A 84 -31.29 7.92 9.81
N HIS A 85 -30.11 8.12 9.21
CA HIS A 85 -29.34 7.03 8.58
C HIS A 85 -28.90 5.99 9.62
N GLN A 86 -28.40 6.41 10.77
CA GLN A 86 -28.01 5.51 11.86
C GLN A 86 -29.21 4.68 12.34
N LYS A 87 -30.37 5.33 12.61
CA LYS A 87 -31.60 4.64 13.01
C LYS A 87 -32.07 3.65 11.94
N TYR A 88 -31.96 4.05 10.69
CA TYR A 88 -32.32 3.20 9.55
C TYR A 88 -31.44 1.94 9.47
N LEU A 89 -30.12 2.08 9.56
CA LEU A 89 -29.19 0.94 9.56
C LEU A 89 -29.43 0.03 10.78
N LEU A 90 -29.73 0.61 11.93
CA LEU A 90 -30.10 -0.14 13.12
C LEU A 90 -31.37 -0.96 12.91
N ALA A 91 -32.45 -0.33 12.38
CA ALA A 91 -33.68 -1.01 12.05
C ALA A 91 -33.50 -2.14 11.02
N LEU A 92 -32.67 -1.91 10.00
CA LEU A 92 -32.30 -2.93 9.01
C LEU A 92 -31.61 -4.13 9.67
N LYS A 93 -30.65 -3.90 10.55
CA LYS A 93 -29.97 -4.94 11.32
C LYS A 93 -30.96 -5.70 12.22
N GLU A 94 -31.77 -4.99 13.01
CA GLU A 94 -32.76 -5.60 13.94
C GLU A 94 -33.85 -6.39 13.21
N SER A 95 -34.17 -6.03 11.95
CA SER A 95 -35.09 -6.81 11.11
C SER A 95 -34.51 -8.17 10.70
N LYS A 96 -33.22 -8.42 10.94
CA LYS A 96 -32.48 -9.61 10.49
C LYS A 96 -32.62 -9.83 8.97
N LEU A 97 -32.63 -8.74 8.22
CA LEU A 97 -32.91 -8.69 6.77
C LEU A 97 -34.29 -9.26 6.39
N GLY A 98 -35.25 -9.28 7.32
CA GLY A 98 -36.61 -9.78 7.07
C GLY A 98 -37.55 -8.70 6.55
N ASN A 99 -37.18 -7.44 6.54
CA ASN A 99 -37.98 -6.33 6.05
C ASN A 99 -37.55 -5.90 4.66
N GLU A 100 -38.36 -6.25 3.65
CA GLU A 100 -38.04 -5.96 2.23
C GLU A 100 -38.02 -4.46 1.94
N GLU A 101 -38.87 -3.64 2.59
CA GLU A 101 -38.88 -2.19 2.36
C GLU A 101 -37.55 -1.52 2.82
N LEU A 102 -36.99 -1.99 3.93
CA LEU A 102 -35.69 -1.51 4.40
C LEU A 102 -34.55 -1.94 3.47
N LEU A 103 -34.61 -3.19 2.97
CA LEU A 103 -33.61 -3.65 1.99
C LEU A 103 -33.71 -2.88 0.67
N ASP A 104 -34.92 -2.66 0.18
CA ASP A 104 -35.15 -1.92 -1.05
C ASP A 104 -34.64 -0.50 -0.96
N ARG A 105 -34.87 0.16 0.16
CA ARG A 105 -34.29 1.49 0.40
C ARG A 105 -32.76 1.48 0.35
N LEU A 106 -32.10 0.48 0.95
CA LEU A 106 -30.64 0.36 0.89
C LEU A 106 -30.17 0.19 -0.54
N TYR A 107 -30.81 -0.70 -1.31
CA TYR A 107 -30.46 -0.93 -2.69
C TYR A 107 -30.64 0.33 -3.53
N GLU A 108 -31.75 1.03 -3.41
CA GLU A 108 -32.03 2.27 -4.13
C GLU A 108 -31.00 3.35 -3.83
N GLN A 109 -30.61 3.53 -2.57
CA GLN A 109 -29.60 4.49 -2.16
C GLN A 109 -28.22 4.13 -2.76
N ILE A 110 -27.80 2.86 -2.66
CA ILE A 110 -26.53 2.43 -3.27
C ILE A 110 -26.56 2.59 -4.79
N ILE A 111 -27.67 2.24 -5.46
CA ILE A 111 -27.82 2.37 -6.91
C ILE A 111 -27.77 3.84 -7.36
N ALA A 112 -28.33 4.74 -6.58
CA ALA A 112 -28.30 6.17 -6.88
C ALA A 112 -26.86 6.70 -6.89
N GLU A 113 -26.10 6.40 -5.84
CA GLU A 113 -24.81 7.01 -5.56
C GLU A 113 -23.64 6.25 -6.17
N TYR A 114 -23.74 4.93 -6.37
CA TYR A 114 -22.61 4.15 -6.90
C TYR A 114 -22.40 4.42 -8.40
N ALA A 115 -21.32 5.13 -8.72
CA ALA A 115 -20.96 5.52 -10.07
C ALA A 115 -20.11 4.44 -10.77
N TYR A 116 -20.68 3.24 -10.96
CA TYR A 116 -20.03 2.14 -11.66
C TYR A 116 -20.63 1.93 -13.06
N PRO A 117 -19.82 1.86 -14.14
CA PRO A 117 -20.32 1.80 -15.50
C PRO A 117 -20.77 0.39 -15.93
N GLY A 118 -20.49 -0.63 -15.14
CA GLY A 118 -20.81 -2.05 -15.42
C GLY A 118 -21.99 -2.57 -14.62
N ASN A 119 -22.21 -3.89 -14.71
CA ASN A 119 -23.15 -4.59 -13.87
C ASN A 119 -22.52 -4.85 -12.50
N TYR A 120 -23.32 -4.90 -11.46
CA TYR A 120 -22.86 -5.21 -10.10
C TYR A 120 -23.90 -5.93 -9.27
N LEU A 121 -23.43 -6.62 -8.24
CA LEU A 121 -24.24 -7.32 -7.27
C LEU A 121 -24.04 -6.67 -5.89
N ILE A 122 -25.14 -6.26 -5.26
CA ILE A 122 -25.17 -5.82 -3.87
C ILE A 122 -25.56 -7.03 -3.03
N LEU A 123 -24.74 -7.39 -2.05
CA LEU A 123 -25.00 -8.47 -1.09
C LEU A 123 -25.07 -7.89 0.31
N VAL A 124 -26.01 -8.36 1.09
CA VAL A 124 -26.17 -8.00 2.50
C VAL A 124 -26.28 -9.28 3.31
N TYR A 125 -25.44 -9.42 4.32
CA TYR A 125 -25.41 -10.55 5.24
C TYR A 125 -25.82 -10.08 6.64
N HIS A 126 -26.50 -10.92 7.38
CA HIS A 126 -26.78 -10.72 8.80
C HIS A 126 -26.09 -11.81 9.61
N ASP A 127 -25.40 -11.41 10.67
CA ASP A 127 -24.69 -12.31 11.58
C ASP A 127 -24.93 -11.94 13.04
N ILE A 128 -24.82 -12.95 13.90
CA ILE A 128 -24.80 -12.82 15.35
C ILE A 128 -23.57 -13.55 15.86
N TYR A 129 -22.71 -12.84 16.54
CA TYR A 129 -21.47 -13.36 17.11
C TYR A 129 -21.47 -13.29 18.63
N ASP A 130 -21.40 -14.45 19.26
CA ASP A 130 -21.14 -14.57 20.69
C ASP A 130 -19.63 -14.35 20.92
N VAL A 131 -19.26 -13.19 21.45
CA VAL A 131 -17.87 -12.80 21.66
C VAL A 131 -17.35 -13.52 22.91
N PRO A 132 -16.39 -14.47 22.79
CA PRO A 132 -15.91 -15.20 23.94
C PRO A 132 -15.11 -14.31 24.88
N SER A 133 -15.25 -14.51 26.20
CA SER A 133 -14.44 -13.83 27.18
C SER A 133 -12.97 -14.26 27.08
N LYS A 134 -12.02 -13.33 27.24
CA LYS A 134 -10.60 -13.65 27.35
C LYS A 134 -10.24 -13.79 28.81
N ALA A 135 -9.80 -14.97 29.22
CA ALA A 135 -9.16 -15.12 30.52
C ALA A 135 -7.91 -14.23 30.65
N THR A 136 -7.56 -13.84 31.85
CA THR A 136 -6.32 -13.10 32.16
C THR A 136 -5.05 -13.85 31.69
N SER A 137 -5.17 -15.16 31.41
CA SER A 137 -4.13 -16.04 30.84
C SER A 137 -4.07 -15.98 29.30
N GLY A 138 -5.01 -15.28 28.63
CA GLY A 138 -5.08 -15.23 27.17
C GLY A 138 -5.79 -16.44 26.52
N GLU A 139 -6.30 -17.38 27.29
CA GLU A 139 -7.13 -18.49 26.80
C GLU A 139 -8.59 -18.05 26.68
N GLU A 140 -9.28 -18.51 25.65
CA GLU A 140 -10.72 -18.28 25.47
C GLU A 140 -11.49 -19.07 26.52
N GLN A 141 -12.44 -18.42 27.19
CA GLN A 141 -13.40 -19.09 28.10
C GLN A 141 -14.70 -19.34 27.34
N ASP A 142 -15.40 -20.41 27.71
CA ASP A 142 -16.71 -20.77 27.13
C ASP A 142 -17.85 -19.79 27.48
N GLU A 143 -17.59 -18.76 28.30
CA GLU A 143 -18.57 -17.74 28.64
C GLU A 143 -18.48 -16.56 27.66
N SER A 144 -19.61 -16.18 27.02
CA SER A 144 -19.64 -15.00 26.15
C SER A 144 -19.67 -13.71 26.98
N GLU A 145 -18.83 -12.74 26.58
CA GLU A 145 -18.81 -11.40 27.21
C GLU A 145 -19.91 -10.51 26.61
N GLU A 146 -20.10 -10.59 25.31
CA GLU A 146 -21.02 -9.73 24.57
C GLU A 146 -21.58 -10.46 23.33
N ILE A 147 -22.81 -10.11 22.96
CA ILE A 147 -23.42 -10.55 21.71
C ILE A 147 -23.25 -9.42 20.69
N TYR A 148 -22.46 -9.66 19.65
CA TYR A 148 -22.26 -8.74 18.55
C TYR A 148 -23.13 -9.13 17.35
N GLU A 149 -24.23 -8.40 17.16
CA GLU A 149 -25.13 -8.55 16.02
C GLU A 149 -24.83 -7.45 14.98
N TYR A 150 -24.63 -7.84 13.72
CA TYR A 150 -24.22 -6.91 12.66
C TYR A 150 -24.77 -7.28 11.29
N ILE A 151 -24.75 -6.32 10.40
CA ILE A 151 -24.91 -6.51 8.96
C ILE A 151 -23.58 -6.23 8.26
N LEU A 152 -23.29 -7.04 7.22
CA LEU A 152 -22.19 -6.83 6.32
C LEU A 152 -22.74 -6.62 4.92
N CYS A 153 -22.40 -5.50 4.29
CA CYS A 153 -22.75 -5.20 2.90
C CYS A 153 -21.51 -5.29 2.03
N ALA A 154 -21.68 -5.86 0.82
CA ALA A 154 -20.63 -5.95 -0.20
C ALA A 154 -21.19 -5.57 -1.56
N VAL A 155 -20.49 -4.70 -2.29
CA VAL A 155 -20.84 -4.34 -3.68
C VAL A 155 -19.77 -4.91 -4.60
N CYS A 156 -20.19 -5.87 -5.43
CA CYS A 156 -19.31 -6.68 -6.26
C CYS A 156 -19.52 -6.36 -7.74
N PRO A 157 -18.48 -6.03 -8.51
CA PRO A 157 -18.61 -5.89 -9.96
C PRO A 157 -18.98 -7.24 -10.59
N VAL A 158 -19.82 -7.20 -11.64
CA VAL A 158 -20.19 -8.39 -12.43
C VAL A 158 -19.74 -8.17 -13.86
N GLU A 159 -18.80 -8.99 -14.30
CA GLU A 159 -18.16 -8.85 -15.60
C GLU A 159 -18.31 -10.11 -16.44
N LEU A 160 -18.29 -9.93 -17.77
CA LEU A 160 -18.22 -11.09 -18.66
C LEU A 160 -16.87 -11.80 -18.51
N SER A 161 -16.91 -13.12 -18.35
CA SER A 161 -15.71 -13.95 -18.32
C SER A 161 -14.82 -13.66 -19.54
N LYS A 162 -13.49 -13.77 -19.37
CA LYS A 162 -12.54 -13.48 -20.45
C LYS A 162 -12.80 -14.36 -21.67
N PRO A 163 -12.69 -13.83 -22.89
CA PRO A 163 -12.74 -14.63 -24.12
C PRO A 163 -11.66 -15.72 -24.06
N ALA A 164 -12.04 -16.95 -24.38
CA ALA A 164 -11.11 -18.07 -24.42
C ALA A 164 -11.59 -19.12 -25.43
N LEU A 165 -10.71 -20.06 -25.78
CA LEU A 165 -11.06 -21.28 -26.47
C LEU A 165 -11.41 -22.36 -25.44
N GLY A 166 -12.42 -23.15 -25.71
CA GLY A 166 -12.87 -24.27 -24.91
C GLY A 166 -13.25 -25.47 -25.78
N TYR A 167 -13.24 -26.66 -25.19
CA TYR A 167 -13.77 -27.83 -25.83
C TYR A 167 -15.30 -27.81 -25.74
N ARG A 168 -15.95 -27.98 -26.89
CA ARG A 168 -17.41 -28.10 -27.03
C ARG A 168 -17.74 -29.55 -27.25
N GLU A 169 -18.31 -30.19 -26.26
CA GLU A 169 -18.65 -31.62 -26.30
C GLU A 169 -19.72 -31.91 -27.36
N ASP A 170 -20.73 -31.05 -27.46
CA ASP A 170 -21.83 -31.14 -28.41
C ASP A 170 -21.39 -31.10 -29.88
N GLU A 171 -20.33 -30.33 -30.15
CA GLU A 171 -19.77 -30.18 -31.51
C GLU A 171 -18.46 -30.97 -31.72
N ASN A 172 -17.94 -31.60 -30.63
CA ASN A 172 -16.65 -32.30 -30.60
C ASN A 172 -15.49 -31.50 -31.24
N ARG A 173 -15.39 -30.22 -30.90
CA ARG A 173 -14.35 -29.31 -31.43
C ARG A 173 -13.88 -28.31 -30.42
N ILE A 174 -12.69 -27.73 -30.67
CA ILE A 174 -12.25 -26.54 -30.00
C ILE A 174 -12.89 -25.32 -30.67
N GLY A 175 -13.57 -24.49 -29.88
CA GLY A 175 -14.25 -23.27 -30.36
C GLY A 175 -14.23 -22.16 -29.32
N ALA A 176 -14.83 -21.01 -29.66
CA ALA A 176 -14.98 -19.93 -28.71
C ALA A 176 -15.84 -20.38 -27.52
N ARG A 177 -15.34 -20.14 -26.30
CA ARG A 177 -16.08 -20.40 -25.07
C ARG A 177 -17.31 -19.49 -24.98
N VAL A 178 -18.42 -20.01 -24.48
CA VAL A 178 -19.55 -19.18 -24.06
C VAL A 178 -19.10 -18.36 -22.87
N ARG A 179 -19.39 -17.07 -22.90
CA ARG A 179 -19.01 -16.14 -21.84
C ARG A 179 -20.16 -15.99 -20.84
N ASP A 180 -19.85 -16.23 -19.58
CA ASP A 180 -20.79 -16.08 -18.48
C ASP A 180 -20.55 -14.76 -17.77
N TRP A 181 -21.58 -14.20 -17.14
CA TRP A 181 -21.46 -13.11 -16.20
C TRP A 181 -20.94 -13.65 -14.87
N VAL A 182 -19.80 -13.16 -14.43
CA VAL A 182 -19.09 -13.64 -13.25
C VAL A 182 -19.04 -12.54 -12.20
N VAL A 183 -19.48 -12.87 -10.99
CA VAL A 183 -19.39 -11.97 -9.83
C VAL A 183 -17.94 -11.90 -9.38
N GLY A 184 -17.40 -10.69 -9.35
CA GLY A 184 -16.05 -10.41 -8.85
C GLY A 184 -16.02 -10.24 -7.34
N LEU A 185 -14.82 -10.05 -6.80
CA LEU A 185 -14.64 -9.67 -5.40
C LEU A 185 -15.13 -8.22 -5.18
N PRO A 186 -15.59 -7.86 -3.97
CA PRO A 186 -16.18 -6.55 -3.71
C PRO A 186 -15.20 -5.40 -3.99
N ASP A 187 -15.69 -4.36 -4.61
CA ASP A 187 -14.99 -3.10 -4.79
C ASP A 187 -15.14 -2.20 -3.56
N LEU A 188 -16.30 -2.27 -2.91
CA LEU A 188 -16.59 -1.60 -1.65
C LEU A 188 -17.55 -2.44 -0.78
N GLY A 189 -17.65 -2.09 0.49
CA GLY A 189 -18.58 -2.71 1.42
C GLY A 189 -18.48 -2.07 2.80
N PHE A 190 -19.33 -2.49 3.71
CA PHE A 190 -19.31 -1.99 5.08
C PHE A 190 -19.82 -3.04 6.08
N VAL A 191 -19.47 -2.84 7.34
CA VAL A 191 -20.02 -3.58 8.49
C VAL A 191 -20.62 -2.58 9.47
N TYR A 192 -21.85 -2.81 9.88
CA TYR A 192 -22.57 -1.99 10.87
C TYR A 192 -23.33 -2.85 11.89
N PRO A 193 -23.25 -2.53 13.16
CA PRO A 193 -22.34 -1.60 13.84
C PRO A 193 -20.86 -1.97 13.63
N ALA A 194 -19.93 -1.05 13.90
CA ALA A 194 -18.53 -1.38 13.88
C ALA A 194 -18.15 -2.33 15.03
N PHE A 195 -17.20 -3.22 14.81
CA PHE A 195 -16.61 -4.06 15.86
C PHE A 195 -15.35 -3.39 16.38
N ALA A 196 -15.44 -2.78 17.54
CA ALA A 196 -14.36 -2.03 18.14
C ALA A 196 -14.11 -2.48 19.59
N ASN A 197 -12.87 -2.71 19.97
CA ASN A 197 -12.49 -3.21 21.28
C ASN A 197 -13.28 -4.46 21.71
N ARG A 198 -13.53 -5.36 20.75
CA ARG A 198 -14.33 -6.59 20.89
C ARG A 198 -15.79 -6.37 21.31
N GLY A 199 -16.33 -5.20 21.01
CA GLY A 199 -17.71 -4.84 21.29
C GLY A 199 -18.40 -4.16 20.10
N SER A 200 -19.69 -3.92 20.27
CA SER A 200 -20.53 -3.25 19.27
C SER A 200 -20.46 -1.75 19.42
N ASP A 201 -19.93 -1.05 18.40
CA ASP A 201 -19.97 0.42 18.34
C ASP A 201 -21.02 0.87 17.32
N VAL A 202 -22.21 1.26 17.83
CA VAL A 202 -23.33 1.74 17.03
C VAL A 202 -23.10 3.13 16.43
N ASN A 203 -22.08 3.86 16.89
CA ASN A 203 -21.75 5.20 16.41
C ASN A 203 -20.73 5.18 15.26
N ALA A 204 -20.24 3.99 14.90
CA ALA A 204 -19.27 3.83 13.86
C ALA A 204 -19.65 2.74 12.85
N VAL A 205 -19.12 2.89 11.64
CA VAL A 205 -19.21 1.94 10.53
C VAL A 205 -17.81 1.54 10.13
N MET A 206 -17.54 0.26 9.97
CA MET A 206 -16.31 -0.21 9.35
C MET A 206 -16.53 -0.30 7.83
N TYR A 207 -15.86 0.54 7.08
CA TYR A 207 -16.02 0.69 5.63
C TYR A 207 -14.83 0.14 4.87
N TYR A 208 -15.09 -0.62 3.81
CA TYR A 208 -14.08 -1.24 2.97
C TYR A 208 -14.06 -0.66 1.57
N VAL A 209 -12.86 -0.38 1.06
CA VAL A 209 -12.61 -0.04 -0.34
C VAL A 209 -11.44 -0.87 -0.89
N LYS A 210 -11.61 -1.46 -2.07
CA LYS A 210 -10.64 -2.38 -2.67
C LYS A 210 -9.31 -1.73 -3.02
N THR A 211 -9.34 -0.58 -3.66
CA THR A 211 -8.14 0.04 -4.22
C THR A 211 -7.55 1.14 -3.35
N GLY A 212 -8.29 1.62 -2.37
CA GLY A 212 -7.90 2.79 -1.59
C GLY A 212 -7.68 4.07 -2.41
N LYS A 213 -8.01 4.07 -3.71
CA LYS A 213 -7.84 5.25 -4.59
C LYS A 213 -9.04 6.19 -4.58
N SER A 214 -10.18 5.70 -4.14
CA SER A 214 -11.41 6.47 -3.95
C SER A 214 -12.16 5.90 -2.78
N SER A 215 -12.42 6.73 -1.79
CA SER A 215 -13.25 6.41 -0.62
C SER A 215 -14.74 6.45 -0.92
N HIS A 216 -15.15 6.89 -2.11
CA HIS A 216 -16.54 7.10 -2.52
C HIS A 216 -17.32 7.94 -1.50
N PRO A 217 -16.94 9.22 -1.31
CA PRO A 217 -17.53 10.07 -0.28
C PRO A 217 -19.04 10.24 -0.43
N GLU A 218 -19.57 10.22 -1.66
CA GLU A 218 -20.99 10.26 -1.97
C GLU A 218 -21.77 9.09 -1.36
N LEU A 219 -21.20 7.87 -1.35
CA LEU A 219 -21.79 6.72 -0.68
C LEU A 219 -21.71 6.83 0.84
N VAL A 220 -20.59 7.33 1.34
CA VAL A 220 -20.38 7.51 2.78
C VAL A 220 -21.40 8.51 3.35
N GLU A 221 -21.58 9.64 2.67
CA GLU A 221 -22.51 10.69 3.11
C GLU A 221 -23.98 10.32 2.88
N GLN A 222 -24.33 9.89 1.67
CA GLN A 222 -25.71 9.76 1.26
C GLN A 222 -26.35 8.41 1.61
N VAL A 223 -25.55 7.34 1.72
CA VAL A 223 -26.05 6.01 2.08
C VAL A 223 -25.85 5.72 3.56
N LEU A 224 -24.66 6.02 4.09
CA LEU A 224 -24.33 5.72 5.49
C LEU A 224 -24.62 6.88 6.45
N GLY A 225 -24.64 8.12 5.97
CA GLY A 225 -24.76 9.31 6.82
C GLY A 225 -23.51 9.56 7.69
N CYS A 226 -22.38 9.06 7.25
CA CYS A 226 -21.10 9.20 7.96
C CYS A 226 -20.26 10.34 7.40
N VAL A 227 -19.33 10.81 8.20
CA VAL A 227 -18.34 11.79 7.77
C VAL A 227 -17.33 11.10 6.85
N PRO A 228 -17.14 11.58 5.61
CA PRO A 228 -16.18 10.99 4.70
C PRO A 228 -14.75 11.11 5.24
N GLN A 229 -14.02 10.01 5.14
CA GLN A 229 -12.60 9.99 5.45
C GLN A 229 -11.81 9.65 4.18
N ARG A 230 -10.65 10.29 4.02
CA ARG A 230 -9.74 9.94 2.95
C ARG A 230 -8.99 8.66 3.30
N THR A 231 -8.70 7.90 2.28
CA THR A 231 -7.77 6.79 2.40
C THR A 231 -6.32 7.31 2.44
N ALA A 232 -5.38 6.50 2.91
CA ALA A 232 -3.97 6.85 2.88
C ALA A 232 -3.46 7.21 1.47
N ALA A 233 -4.00 6.57 0.41
CA ALA A 233 -3.62 6.89 -0.96
C ALA A 233 -4.19 8.25 -1.42
N GLU A 234 -5.41 8.59 -1.02
CA GLU A 234 -6.00 9.90 -1.28
C GLU A 234 -5.27 11.01 -0.51
N ASP A 235 -4.93 10.78 0.76
CA ASP A 235 -4.12 11.70 1.57
C ASP A 235 -2.76 11.96 0.92
N LYS A 236 -2.08 10.89 0.48
CA LYS A 236 -0.78 11.00 -0.21
C LYS A 236 -0.89 11.80 -1.50
N GLN A 237 -1.90 11.53 -2.31
CA GLN A 237 -2.10 12.25 -3.56
C GLN A 237 -2.47 13.71 -3.32
N ALA A 238 -3.38 13.98 -2.38
CA ALA A 238 -3.79 15.33 -2.02
C ALA A 238 -2.61 16.14 -1.46
N PHE A 239 -1.81 15.55 -0.57
CA PHE A 239 -0.62 16.17 -0.02
C PHE A 239 0.41 16.50 -1.11
N ARG A 240 0.66 15.54 -2.02
CA ARG A 240 1.55 15.75 -3.16
C ARG A 240 1.07 16.93 -4.03
N SER A 241 -0.22 16.96 -4.39
CA SER A 241 -0.78 18.04 -5.19
C SER A 241 -0.67 19.40 -4.48
N VAL A 242 -0.99 19.47 -3.19
CA VAL A 242 -0.89 20.71 -2.39
C VAL A 242 0.52 21.28 -2.44
N VAL A 243 1.55 20.44 -2.35
CA VAL A 243 2.93 20.92 -2.36
C VAL A 243 3.39 21.26 -3.78
N LEU A 244 3.19 20.37 -4.76
CA LEU A 244 3.73 20.56 -6.11
C LEU A 244 3.03 21.69 -6.88
N ASP A 245 1.70 21.79 -6.80
CA ASP A 245 0.92 22.78 -7.54
C ASP A 245 1.23 24.24 -7.10
N ALA A 246 1.77 24.40 -5.88
CA ALA A 246 2.18 25.73 -5.37
C ALA A 246 3.39 26.32 -6.11
N PHE A 247 4.20 25.49 -6.77
CA PHE A 247 5.36 25.92 -7.53
C PHE A 247 5.04 26.31 -8.98
N GLY A 248 3.81 26.04 -9.45
CA GLY A 248 3.40 26.33 -10.83
C GLY A 248 4.22 25.54 -11.85
N ASP A 249 4.90 26.24 -12.76
CA ASP A 249 5.65 25.62 -13.87
C ASP A 249 7.10 25.22 -13.48
N ASP A 250 7.54 25.50 -12.24
CA ASP A 250 8.91 25.16 -11.79
C ASP A 250 8.97 23.75 -11.20
N GLU A 251 8.90 22.74 -12.07
CA GLU A 251 8.91 21.33 -11.70
C GLU A 251 10.19 20.92 -10.95
N GLU A 252 11.34 21.49 -11.29
CA GLU A 252 12.62 21.12 -10.69
C GLU A 252 12.70 21.56 -9.21
N GLN A 253 12.28 22.80 -8.91
CA GLN A 253 12.21 23.28 -7.54
C GLN A 253 11.12 22.55 -6.76
N ALA A 254 9.96 22.25 -7.39
CA ALA A 254 8.87 21.52 -6.79
C ALA A 254 9.30 20.11 -6.34
N ASP A 255 9.95 19.36 -7.22
CA ASP A 255 10.41 18.00 -6.91
C ASP A 255 11.51 18.01 -5.85
N ALA A 256 12.44 18.97 -5.89
CA ALA A 256 13.49 19.10 -4.89
C ALA A 256 12.91 19.42 -3.49
N ALA A 257 12.00 20.39 -3.41
CA ALA A 257 11.35 20.75 -2.16
C ALA A 257 10.48 19.60 -1.63
N PHE A 258 9.71 18.94 -2.48
CA PHE A 258 8.88 17.80 -2.11
C PHE A 258 9.73 16.65 -1.57
N PHE A 259 10.87 16.35 -2.22
CA PHE A 259 11.80 15.34 -1.73
C PHE A 259 12.34 15.67 -0.33
N GLN A 260 12.74 16.91 -0.07
CA GLN A 260 13.23 17.30 1.26
C GLN A 260 12.12 17.18 2.32
N ILE A 261 10.90 17.64 2.02
CA ILE A 261 9.74 17.47 2.90
C ILE A 261 9.52 15.98 3.20
N GLN A 262 9.51 15.12 2.18
CA GLN A 262 9.32 13.67 2.35
C GLN A 262 10.44 13.02 3.18
N LYS A 263 11.67 13.49 3.03
CA LYS A 263 12.82 13.01 3.80
C LYS A 263 12.67 13.36 5.29
N THR A 264 12.23 14.59 5.62
CA THR A 264 11.98 14.97 7.01
C THR A 264 10.79 14.19 7.60
N ILE A 265 9.71 14.01 6.85
CA ILE A 265 8.56 13.16 7.26
C ILE A 265 9.03 11.72 7.54
N SER A 266 9.89 11.16 6.69
CA SER A 266 10.46 9.82 6.91
C SER A 266 11.24 9.72 8.23
N GLY A 267 11.99 10.75 8.58
CA GLY A 267 12.67 10.84 9.87
C GLY A 267 11.69 10.85 11.06
N MET A 268 10.62 11.65 10.95
CA MET A 268 9.57 11.73 12.00
C MET A 268 8.84 10.38 12.21
N VAL A 269 8.57 9.67 11.12
CA VAL A 269 7.93 8.35 11.17
C VAL A 269 8.87 7.32 11.79
N ALA A 270 10.16 7.32 11.40
CA ALA A 270 11.16 6.42 11.97
C ALA A 270 11.37 6.64 13.48
N GLU A 271 11.43 7.88 13.94
CA GLU A 271 11.54 8.22 15.37
C GLU A 271 10.34 7.72 16.17
N ARG A 272 9.14 7.81 15.59
CA ARG A 272 7.92 7.28 16.22
C ARG A 272 7.92 5.74 16.24
N GLU A 273 8.41 5.07 15.20
CA GLU A 273 8.49 3.60 15.13
C GLU A 273 9.47 3.03 16.19
N GLU A 274 10.55 3.76 16.49
CA GLU A 274 11.47 3.41 17.57
C GLU A 274 10.82 3.53 18.98
N ASN A 275 9.75 4.33 19.09
CA ASN A 275 9.03 4.54 20.34
C ASN A 275 7.52 4.32 20.16
N GLU A 276 7.09 3.07 20.19
CA GLU A 276 5.68 2.65 20.00
C GLU A 276 4.68 3.33 20.98
N SER A 277 5.16 3.96 22.04
CA SER A 277 4.32 4.70 22.99
C SER A 277 3.85 6.06 22.47
N LEU A 278 4.44 6.57 21.39
CA LEU A 278 4.06 7.86 20.80
C LEU A 278 2.83 7.71 19.91
N PRO A 279 1.90 8.70 19.93
CA PRO A 279 0.78 8.70 19.02
C PRO A 279 1.28 8.90 17.57
N PRO A 280 0.45 8.54 16.57
CA PRO A 280 0.73 8.85 15.17
C PRO A 280 1.00 10.34 14.97
N VAL A 281 2.00 10.68 14.17
CA VAL A 281 2.36 12.07 13.89
C VAL A 281 1.32 12.68 12.96
N SER A 282 0.57 13.66 13.45
CA SER A 282 -0.39 14.41 12.64
C SER A 282 0.31 15.60 11.98
N LEU A 283 0.17 15.71 10.66
CA LEU A 283 0.76 16.82 9.91
C LEU A 283 -0.19 18.04 9.95
N THR A 284 -0.08 18.82 11.00
CA THR A 284 -0.84 20.08 11.09
C THR A 284 -0.31 21.13 10.12
N ALA A 285 -1.07 22.21 9.91
CA ALA A 285 -0.61 23.35 9.08
C ALA A 285 0.71 23.96 9.63
N GLU A 286 0.88 24.01 10.96
CA GLU A 286 2.12 24.46 11.59
C GLU A 286 3.28 23.51 11.31
N THR A 287 3.05 22.20 11.39
CA THR A 287 4.05 21.19 11.06
C THR A 287 4.48 21.33 9.60
N LEU A 288 3.52 21.50 8.68
CA LEU A 288 3.83 21.66 7.25
C LEU A 288 4.62 22.94 6.98
N SER A 289 4.28 24.06 7.64
CA SER A 289 5.04 25.31 7.53
C SER A 289 6.49 25.13 8.00
N GLY A 290 6.70 24.39 9.08
CA GLY A 290 8.03 23.99 9.55
C GLY A 290 8.80 23.18 8.50
N LEU A 291 8.16 22.11 7.96
CA LEU A 291 8.74 21.26 6.92
C LEU A 291 9.12 22.05 5.65
N ALA A 292 8.25 22.95 5.21
CA ALA A 292 8.50 23.81 4.07
C ALA A 292 9.66 24.81 4.32
N THR A 293 9.82 25.27 5.58
CA THR A 293 10.95 26.11 5.98
C THR A 293 12.27 25.35 5.98
N GLU A 294 12.28 24.12 6.48
CA GLU A 294 13.46 23.24 6.45
C GLU A 294 13.85 22.84 5.02
N ALA A 295 12.86 22.72 4.13
CA ALA A 295 13.06 22.47 2.71
C ALA A 295 13.47 23.71 1.90
N GLU A 296 13.74 24.85 2.56
CA GLU A 296 14.15 26.13 1.95
C GLU A 296 13.13 26.66 0.91
N VAL A 297 11.83 26.34 1.09
CA VAL A 297 10.76 26.82 0.20
C VAL A 297 10.62 28.33 0.32
N PRO A 298 10.59 29.08 -0.81
CA PRO A 298 10.40 30.53 -0.79
C PRO A 298 9.10 30.96 -0.09
N ASP A 299 9.12 32.09 0.63
CA ASP A 299 7.99 32.57 1.45
C ASP A 299 6.66 32.65 0.69
N LYS A 300 6.67 33.12 -0.57
CA LYS A 300 5.45 33.19 -1.38
C LYS A 300 4.84 31.83 -1.69
N ILE A 301 5.68 30.86 -1.97
CA ILE A 301 5.24 29.49 -2.28
C ILE A 301 4.75 28.83 -0.99
N ARG A 302 5.43 29.05 0.14
CA ARG A 302 5.01 28.55 1.45
C ARG A 302 3.62 29.07 1.83
N GLU A 303 3.34 30.36 1.66
CA GLU A 303 2.00 30.91 1.89
C GLU A 303 0.93 30.27 0.99
N GLN A 304 1.28 29.91 -0.23
CA GLN A 304 0.37 29.23 -1.16
C GLN A 304 0.14 27.78 -0.73
N ILE A 305 1.18 27.06 -0.31
CA ILE A 305 1.08 25.70 0.26
C ILE A 305 0.15 25.74 1.48
N GLU A 306 0.34 26.67 2.42
CA GLU A 306 -0.47 26.81 3.63
C GLU A 306 -1.95 27.03 3.30
N LYS A 307 -2.25 27.93 2.36
CA LYS A 307 -3.62 28.21 1.91
C LYS A 307 -4.27 26.97 1.25
N SER A 308 -3.55 26.32 0.35
CA SER A 308 -4.02 25.12 -0.33
C SER A 308 -4.22 23.97 0.67
N TYR A 309 -3.30 23.83 1.62
CA TYR A 309 -3.39 22.83 2.68
C TYR A 309 -4.62 23.03 3.57
N ALA A 310 -4.86 24.26 4.03
CA ALA A 310 -6.03 24.61 4.82
C ALA A 310 -7.33 24.33 4.06
N HIS A 311 -7.35 24.57 2.74
CA HIS A 311 -8.52 24.29 1.91
C HIS A 311 -8.76 22.79 1.75
N VAL A 312 -7.70 22.00 1.57
CA VAL A 312 -7.79 20.55 1.28
C VAL A 312 -7.99 19.73 2.56
N PHE A 313 -7.26 20.04 3.62
CA PHE A 313 -7.24 19.24 4.85
C PHE A 313 -8.06 19.84 6.00
N GLY A 314 -8.23 21.17 6.03
CA GLY A 314 -9.04 21.86 7.04
C GLY A 314 -8.70 21.41 8.46
N ASP A 315 -9.73 20.97 9.20
CA ASP A 315 -9.60 20.50 10.58
C ASP A 315 -9.18 19.01 10.69
N THR A 316 -9.00 18.32 9.56
CA THR A 316 -8.64 16.88 9.51
C THR A 316 -7.27 16.68 8.87
N PRO A 317 -6.18 17.04 9.57
CA PRO A 317 -4.82 16.86 9.06
C PRO A 317 -4.49 15.37 8.85
N PRO A 318 -3.77 15.02 7.78
CA PRO A 318 -3.38 13.63 7.53
C PRO A 318 -2.31 13.17 8.52
N VAL A 319 -2.22 11.87 8.71
CA VAL A 319 -1.14 11.25 9.47
C VAL A 319 0.11 11.13 8.58
N ALA A 320 1.29 11.37 9.14
CA ALA A 320 2.57 11.32 8.42
C ALA A 320 2.78 10.00 7.68
N ASP A 321 2.41 8.88 8.30
CA ASP A 321 2.47 7.53 7.70
C ASP A 321 1.65 7.43 6.40
N ASN A 322 0.51 8.13 6.31
CA ASN A 322 -0.36 8.09 5.14
C ASN A 322 0.21 8.84 3.93
N VAL A 323 0.98 9.91 4.18
CA VAL A 323 1.50 10.77 3.11
C VAL A 323 2.94 10.47 2.72
N LEU A 324 3.64 9.63 3.50
CA LEU A 324 5.02 9.26 3.26
C LEU A 324 5.16 8.47 1.95
N ASP A 325 6.11 8.88 1.11
CA ASP A 325 6.52 8.17 -0.09
C ASP A 325 7.88 7.51 0.09
N ASN A 326 7.89 6.34 0.73
CA ASN A 326 9.11 5.57 0.97
C ASN A 326 9.93 5.36 -0.31
N LYS A 327 9.25 5.06 -1.43
CA LYS A 327 9.93 4.84 -2.71
C LYS A 327 10.68 6.08 -3.19
N LEU A 328 10.04 7.25 -3.11
CA LEU A 328 10.67 8.53 -3.47
C LEU A 328 11.88 8.81 -2.57
N VAL A 329 11.75 8.58 -1.26
CA VAL A 329 12.83 8.81 -0.30
C VAL A 329 14.01 7.85 -0.55
N GLU A 330 13.75 6.56 -0.77
CA GLU A 330 14.77 5.56 -1.09
C GLU A 330 15.50 5.89 -2.41
N GLU A 331 14.76 6.16 -3.48
CA GLU A 331 15.34 6.52 -4.78
C GLU A 331 16.12 7.83 -4.72
N GLY A 332 15.62 8.84 -4.03
CA GLY A 332 16.28 10.14 -3.88
C GLY A 332 17.54 10.05 -3.04
N THR A 333 17.53 9.30 -1.94
CA THR A 333 18.72 9.08 -1.11
C THR A 333 19.79 8.27 -1.86
N ALA A 334 19.40 7.27 -2.65
CA ALA A 334 20.31 6.51 -3.48
C ALA A 334 20.96 7.40 -4.56
N ARG A 335 20.20 8.26 -5.22
CA ARG A 335 20.73 9.24 -6.21
C ARG A 335 21.70 10.22 -5.56
N ALA A 336 21.35 10.78 -4.40
CA ALA A 336 22.21 11.70 -3.66
C ALA A 336 23.54 11.03 -3.25
N HIS A 337 23.46 9.77 -2.79
CA HIS A 337 24.66 8.99 -2.45
C HIS A 337 25.54 8.72 -3.67
N THR A 338 24.96 8.35 -4.81
CA THR A 338 25.68 8.13 -6.06
C THR A 338 26.37 9.42 -6.54
N ALA A 339 25.66 10.54 -6.54
CA ALA A 339 26.23 11.84 -6.91
C ALA A 339 27.39 12.27 -5.98
N ALA A 340 27.25 12.02 -4.66
CA ALA A 340 28.32 12.30 -3.70
C ALA A 340 29.56 11.42 -3.95
N LEU A 341 29.37 10.14 -4.32
CA LEU A 341 30.47 9.25 -4.70
C LEU A 341 31.15 9.70 -6.01
N GLU A 342 30.38 10.08 -7.02
CA GLU A 342 30.90 10.60 -8.28
C GLU A 342 31.73 11.88 -8.07
N GLN A 343 31.23 12.79 -7.24
CA GLN A 343 31.95 14.00 -6.87
C GLN A 343 33.26 13.68 -6.15
N LYS A 344 33.24 12.72 -5.22
CA LYS A 344 34.44 12.28 -4.50
C LYS A 344 35.45 11.63 -5.43
N VAL A 345 35.00 10.82 -6.40
CA VAL A 345 35.86 10.24 -7.44
C VAL A 345 36.48 11.34 -8.30
N ALA A 346 35.70 12.35 -8.72
CA ALA A 346 36.22 13.47 -9.50
C ALA A 346 37.31 14.27 -8.74
N VAL A 347 37.08 14.54 -7.44
CA VAL A 347 38.07 15.21 -6.58
C VAL A 347 39.35 14.37 -6.48
N LEU A 348 39.22 13.06 -6.20
CA LEU A 348 40.38 12.17 -6.10
C LEU A 348 41.13 12.04 -7.44
N GLN A 349 40.44 12.02 -8.56
CA GLN A 349 41.09 12.04 -9.90
C GLN A 349 41.84 13.34 -10.15
N GLN A 350 41.30 14.47 -9.71
CA GLN A 350 41.94 15.77 -9.81
C GLN A 350 43.21 15.85 -8.92
N GLU A 351 43.15 15.31 -7.71
CA GLU A 351 44.30 15.21 -6.81
C GLU A 351 45.40 14.31 -7.37
N LEU A 352 45.03 13.15 -7.94
CA LEU A 352 45.96 12.24 -8.61
C LEU A 352 46.61 12.88 -9.82
N ALA A 353 45.85 13.62 -10.64
CA ALA A 353 46.36 14.35 -11.78
C ALA A 353 47.34 15.47 -11.35
N ALA A 354 47.03 16.19 -10.27
CA ALA A 354 47.90 17.21 -9.69
C ALA A 354 49.20 16.60 -9.14
N GLN A 355 49.13 15.47 -8.44
CA GLN A 355 50.33 14.73 -7.99
C GLN A 355 51.17 14.21 -9.15
N ALA A 356 50.55 13.70 -10.22
CA ALA A 356 51.26 13.25 -11.42
C ALA A 356 51.95 14.42 -12.14
N ALA A 357 51.28 15.59 -12.21
CA ALA A 357 51.88 16.81 -12.78
C ALA A 357 53.06 17.32 -11.95
N GLN A 358 52.98 17.30 -10.62
CA GLN A 358 54.10 17.64 -9.74
C GLN A 358 55.28 16.68 -9.90
N ARG A 359 55.04 15.37 -10.03
CA ARG A 359 56.09 14.38 -10.31
C ARG A 359 56.72 14.54 -11.69
N ALA A 360 55.93 15.00 -12.68
CA ALA A 360 56.47 15.29 -14.03
C ALA A 360 57.32 16.56 -14.06
N ASP A 361 57.05 17.55 -13.21
CA ASP A 361 57.84 18.80 -13.11
C ASP A 361 59.12 18.60 -12.28
N GLU A 362 59.17 17.56 -11.45
CA GLU A 362 60.37 17.18 -10.64
C GLU A 362 61.31 16.22 -11.37
N GLY A 363 61.02 15.80 -12.61
CA GLY A 363 61.74 14.68 -13.24
C GLY A 363 62.22 14.86 -14.66
N GLU A 364 63.11 15.81 -14.96
CA GLU A 364 64.20 15.57 -15.89
C GLU A 364 65.45 15.18 -15.09
N ASP A 365 65.89 13.93 -15.26
CA ASP A 365 67.07 13.30 -14.63
C ASP A 365 66.89 12.65 -13.25
N ALA A 366 65.93 11.72 -13.10
CA ALA A 366 66.06 10.71 -12.06
C ALA A 366 66.89 9.52 -12.64
N PRO A 367 68.04 9.18 -12.09
CA PRO A 367 68.75 7.95 -12.44
C PRO A 367 67.87 6.79 -12.04
N TRP A 368 67.76 5.75 -12.86
CA TRP A 368 67.14 4.49 -12.55
C TRP A 368 67.61 4.02 -11.17
N HIS A 369 66.72 4.02 -10.19
CA HIS A 369 67.03 3.50 -8.87
C HIS A 369 67.33 2.00 -9.03
N GLU A 370 68.54 1.57 -8.58
CA GLU A 370 68.90 0.17 -8.49
C GLU A 370 67.99 -0.66 -7.55
N ASP A 371 67.06 -0.02 -6.86
CA ASP A 371 66.10 -0.61 -5.93
C ASP A 371 64.67 -0.65 -6.50
N ALA A 372 64.50 -0.86 -7.80
CA ALA A 372 63.15 -1.04 -8.38
C ALA A 372 62.51 -2.34 -7.88
N GLU A 373 61.57 -2.21 -6.98
CA GLU A 373 60.79 -3.31 -6.47
C GLU A 373 59.74 -3.73 -7.52
N ILE A 374 59.82 -5.00 -7.97
CA ILE A 374 58.84 -5.55 -8.91
C ILE A 374 57.65 -6.09 -8.09
N GLU A 375 56.53 -5.41 -8.16
CA GLU A 375 55.30 -5.86 -7.51
C GLU A 375 54.43 -6.66 -8.48
N LEU A 376 54.04 -7.87 -8.09
CA LEU A 376 53.22 -8.78 -8.90
C LEU A 376 51.88 -9.07 -8.17
N HIS A 377 50.80 -8.67 -8.79
CA HIS A 377 49.45 -8.98 -8.32
C HIS A 377 48.97 -10.26 -9.01
N VAL A 378 48.86 -11.35 -8.27
CA VAL A 378 48.35 -12.63 -8.76
C VAL A 378 47.28 -13.18 -7.80
N PRO A 379 46.28 -13.93 -8.28
CA PRO A 379 45.35 -14.63 -7.43
C PRO A 379 46.05 -15.55 -6.43
N GLN A 380 45.55 -15.61 -5.19
CA GLN A 380 46.17 -16.34 -4.09
C GLN A 380 46.40 -17.82 -4.41
N GLU A 381 45.55 -18.42 -5.23
CA GLU A 381 45.68 -19.82 -5.70
C GLU A 381 46.90 -20.04 -6.62
N ARG A 382 47.36 -18.99 -7.31
CA ARG A 382 48.48 -19.05 -8.21
C ARG A 382 49.83 -18.63 -7.58
N ALA A 383 49.79 -17.87 -6.51
CA ALA A 383 50.97 -17.40 -5.82
C ALA A 383 51.92 -18.56 -5.42
N SER A 384 51.36 -19.72 -5.06
CA SER A 384 52.11 -20.93 -4.70
C SER A 384 52.82 -21.62 -5.87
N ARG A 385 52.47 -21.28 -7.13
CA ARG A 385 53.10 -21.86 -8.35
C ARG A 385 54.23 -20.99 -8.90
N ILE A 386 54.39 -19.77 -8.40
CA ILE A 386 55.47 -18.88 -8.78
C ILE A 386 56.74 -19.32 -8.05
N ARG A 387 57.82 -19.52 -8.79
CA ARG A 387 59.10 -19.96 -8.24
C ARG A 387 60.26 -19.13 -8.81
N ALA A 388 61.30 -18.94 -8.03
CA ALA A 388 62.53 -18.38 -8.49
C ALA A 388 63.47 -19.50 -8.97
N ASP A 389 64.05 -19.34 -10.15
CA ASP A 389 64.99 -20.32 -10.72
C ASP A 389 66.12 -19.60 -11.47
N MET A 390 67.20 -20.33 -11.79
CA MET A 390 68.29 -19.79 -12.57
C MET A 390 68.11 -20.19 -14.03
N VAL A 391 67.91 -19.19 -14.92
CA VAL A 391 67.81 -19.41 -16.35
C VAL A 391 68.99 -18.65 -17.00
N ASP A 392 69.84 -19.34 -17.76
CA ASP A 392 70.98 -18.83 -18.42
C ASP A 392 71.98 -18.01 -17.53
N GLY A 393 72.05 -18.42 -16.25
CA GLY A 393 72.97 -17.77 -15.29
C GLY A 393 72.38 -16.53 -14.61
N GLN A 394 71.11 -16.19 -14.90
CA GLN A 394 70.39 -15.08 -14.28
C GLN A 394 69.28 -15.60 -13.36
N LYS A 395 69.06 -14.93 -12.24
CA LYS A 395 67.96 -15.26 -11.32
C LYS A 395 66.64 -14.74 -11.88
N CYS A 396 65.77 -15.67 -12.27
CA CYS A 396 64.47 -15.38 -12.88
C CYS A 396 63.32 -15.76 -11.97
N LEU A 397 62.23 -15.04 -12.07
CA LEU A 397 60.93 -15.42 -11.49
C LEU A 397 60.10 -16.09 -12.57
N LEU A 398 59.80 -17.37 -12.38
CA LEU A 398 59.00 -18.17 -13.32
C LEU A 398 57.57 -18.18 -12.90
N ILE A 399 56.70 -17.70 -13.80
CA ILE A 399 55.25 -17.69 -13.64
C ILE A 399 54.67 -18.67 -14.64
N PRO A 400 54.14 -19.83 -14.21
CA PRO A 400 53.53 -20.77 -15.13
C PRO A 400 52.25 -20.21 -15.72
N LEU A 401 52.11 -20.26 -17.04
CA LEU A 401 50.92 -19.90 -17.78
C LEU A 401 50.22 -21.14 -18.28
N GLU A 402 48.89 -21.14 -18.31
CA GLU A 402 48.07 -22.19 -18.85
C GLU A 402 47.80 -21.97 -20.35
N GLU A 403 47.41 -23.01 -21.08
CA GLU A 403 47.17 -22.97 -22.52
C GLU A 403 46.08 -21.94 -22.85
N GLY A 404 46.41 -20.89 -23.62
CA GLY A 404 45.49 -19.78 -23.95
C GLY A 404 45.61 -18.55 -23.05
N GLU A 405 46.51 -18.51 -22.09
CA GLU A 405 46.81 -17.30 -21.30
C GLU A 405 47.90 -16.44 -21.97
N HIS A 406 47.74 -15.14 -21.84
CA HIS A 406 48.64 -14.14 -22.40
C HIS A 406 49.27 -13.30 -21.28
N ALA A 407 50.55 -13.00 -21.40
CA ALA A 407 51.22 -12.09 -20.49
C ALA A 407 51.20 -10.66 -21.05
N ARG A 408 50.82 -9.70 -20.24
CA ARG A 408 50.96 -8.26 -20.55
C ARG A 408 51.98 -7.62 -19.62
N ILE A 409 52.98 -7.00 -20.20
CA ILE A 409 53.98 -6.24 -19.45
C ILE A 409 53.86 -4.78 -19.87
N ASN A 410 53.63 -3.87 -18.93
CA ASN A 410 53.39 -2.45 -19.19
C ASN A 410 52.34 -2.18 -20.27
N GLY A 411 51.24 -2.98 -20.26
CA GLY A 411 50.14 -2.84 -21.19
C GLY A 411 50.37 -3.46 -22.59
N VAL A 412 51.54 -3.98 -22.87
CA VAL A 412 51.90 -4.62 -24.15
C VAL A 412 51.80 -6.14 -23.99
N GLU A 413 51.07 -6.79 -24.89
CA GLU A 413 50.95 -8.25 -24.93
C GLU A 413 52.24 -8.87 -25.45
N GLN A 414 52.78 -9.81 -24.70
CA GLN A 414 54.04 -10.48 -25.06
C GLN A 414 53.71 -11.79 -25.81
N PRO A 415 54.30 -12.00 -26.99
CA PRO A 415 54.20 -13.29 -27.66
C PRO A 415 54.97 -14.34 -26.84
N LEU A 416 54.31 -15.38 -26.40
CA LEU A 416 54.90 -16.53 -25.71
C LEU A 416 55.04 -17.69 -26.65
#